data_6f1f67b044a926eb4481f4d83546f421
#
_entry.id   6f1f67b044a926eb4481f4d83546f421
#
_cell.length_a   1.000
_cell.length_b   1.000
_cell.length_c   1.000
_cell.angle_alpha   90.00
_cell.angle_beta   90.00
_cell.angle_gamma   90.00
#
_symmetry.space_group_name_H-M   'P 1'
#
loop_
_entity.id
_entity.type
_entity.pdbx_description
1 polymer ?
#
loop_
_entity_poly.entity_id
_entity_poly.type
_entity_poly.pdbx_seq_one_letter_code
_entity_poly.pdbx_strand_id
1 'polypeptide(L)'
;MALKKVEIKRGIFPDAKPQPGQELSSQREFTFFAKPRWKKLTEYEKLLLYAQPNPDWIPGGLDWGDWPQRFPGGRDVWGNYFTELRCQDWYAFRDPAKRWQFVYVSEKGDEWRVLRRRLAAYADLELWRGIAPWWRDEILSRVWGAFLHHEYGVFNTLSSVARDALSDVIRTAVSTAAFDKLDNAQMIQMEKLFLAKLMPEGFNADIEHAKNFWLTSPLYAPALDLVEEVWSEVPDHCEVLFAMFMIHDPLYGVCVRNEFMEKTCGIFGDTLTHLFLPDMDRGFRVARDWNFDLFHNILGNDPEFGAYNRKIMQVWLDRWLPKTSEAVRAFQSIYDRRETQAALEHAPLEQITPRLHRVIAKWHEAYIQPLGLKVDIDAVKKLMGA
;
A
#
# COMPACT_ATOMS: atom_id res chain seq x y z
N MET A 1 -40.72 14.22 13.87
CA MET A 1 -39.98 13.73 15.04
C MET A 1 -38.55 14.21 14.84
N ALA A 2 -38.07 15.15 15.65
CA ALA A 2 -36.69 15.64 15.49
C ALA A 2 -35.73 14.50 15.87
N LEU A 3 -34.88 14.08 14.95
CA LEU A 3 -33.84 13.09 15.17
C LEU A 3 -32.87 13.62 16.26
N LYS A 4 -32.71 12.88 17.35
CA LYS A 4 -31.69 13.20 18.34
C LYS A 4 -30.34 13.15 17.68
N LYS A 5 -29.56 14.23 17.76
CA LYS A 5 -28.16 14.20 17.39
C LYS A 5 -27.47 13.08 18.19
N VAL A 6 -26.90 12.11 17.49
CA VAL A 6 -26.07 11.07 18.10
C VAL A 6 -24.70 11.69 18.33
N GLU A 7 -24.32 11.77 19.59
CA GLU A 7 -22.98 12.20 19.97
C GLU A 7 -22.03 11.02 19.76
N ILE A 8 -21.15 11.15 18.77
CA ILE A 8 -20.20 10.06 18.46
C ILE A 8 -19.00 10.24 19.37
N LYS A 9 -18.82 9.29 20.25
CA LYS A 9 -17.61 9.19 21.07
C LYS A 9 -16.47 8.71 20.20
N ARG A 10 -15.42 9.51 20.12
CA ARG A 10 -14.21 9.20 19.37
C ARG A 10 -13.24 8.50 20.28
N GLY A 11 -13.12 7.23 20.15
CA GLY A 11 -12.15 6.31 20.74
C GLY A 11 -11.15 6.89 21.73
N ILE A 12 -9.88 6.72 21.44
CA ILE A 12 -8.77 7.21 22.28
C ILE A 12 -8.49 8.71 22.14
N PHE A 13 -9.18 9.40 21.24
CA PHE A 13 -9.03 10.85 21.02
C PHE A 13 -10.32 11.58 21.42
N PRO A 14 -10.74 11.53 22.70
CA PRO A 14 -12.00 12.13 23.15
C PRO A 14 -12.03 13.64 22.93
N ASP A 15 -10.88 14.30 22.90
CA ASP A 15 -10.75 15.74 22.71
C ASP A 15 -10.57 16.14 21.24
N ALA A 16 -10.48 15.17 20.32
CA ALA A 16 -10.37 15.45 18.91
C ALA A 16 -11.70 16.03 18.37
N LYS A 17 -11.70 17.33 18.13
CA LYS A 17 -12.86 18.00 17.52
C LYS A 17 -12.88 17.70 16.02
N PRO A 18 -14.09 17.52 15.41
CA PRO A 18 -14.21 17.48 13.96
C PRO A 18 -13.54 18.70 13.35
N GLN A 19 -12.68 18.47 12.37
CA GLN A 19 -12.13 19.55 11.55
C GLN A 19 -13.16 19.94 10.49
N PRO A 20 -13.09 21.15 9.92
CA PRO A 20 -13.89 21.49 8.76
C PRO A 20 -13.72 20.41 7.67
N GLY A 21 -14.83 19.93 7.12
CA GLY A 21 -14.85 18.80 6.18
C GLY A 21 -14.80 17.41 6.79
N GLN A 22 -14.61 17.30 8.11
CA GLN A 22 -14.66 16.03 8.86
C GLN A 22 -16.01 15.84 9.57
N GLU A 23 -17.06 16.48 9.08
CA GLU A 23 -18.40 16.27 9.61
C GLU A 23 -18.80 14.81 9.40
N LEU A 24 -19.47 14.30 10.39
CA LEU A 24 -20.06 12.98 10.31
C LEU A 24 -21.11 12.94 9.21
N SER A 25 -21.23 11.81 8.53
CA SER A 25 -22.19 11.68 7.44
C SER A 25 -23.60 12.04 7.85
N SER A 26 -24.00 11.81 9.13
CA SER A 26 -25.26 12.25 9.69
C SER A 26 -25.44 13.77 9.80
N GLN A 27 -24.35 14.52 9.72
CA GLN A 27 -24.34 15.98 9.82
C GLN A 27 -24.10 16.65 8.46
N ARG A 28 -23.83 15.85 7.42
CA ARG A 28 -23.57 16.37 6.08
C ARG A 28 -24.86 16.59 5.33
N GLU A 29 -24.88 17.69 4.61
CA GLU A 29 -25.84 17.84 3.54
C GLU A 29 -25.34 17.05 2.33
N PHE A 30 -26.13 16.13 1.82
CA PHE A 30 -25.85 15.40 0.59
C PHE A 30 -26.06 16.30 -0.63
N THR A 31 -25.44 17.47 -0.62
CA THR A 31 -25.63 18.52 -1.62
C THR A 31 -25.20 18.13 -3.02
N PHE A 32 -24.28 17.17 -3.14
CA PHE A 32 -23.82 16.67 -4.43
C PHE A 32 -24.91 15.88 -5.18
N PHE A 33 -25.92 15.38 -4.51
CA PHE A 33 -27.09 14.77 -5.15
C PHE A 33 -28.07 15.82 -5.67
N ALA A 34 -28.23 16.90 -4.94
CA ALA A 34 -29.20 17.95 -5.23
C ALA A 34 -28.66 19.03 -6.16
N LYS A 35 -27.35 19.18 -6.29
CA LYS A 35 -26.75 20.21 -7.13
C LYS A 35 -26.88 19.86 -8.61
N PRO A 36 -27.39 20.77 -9.46
CA PRO A 36 -27.37 20.61 -10.91
C PRO A 36 -25.93 20.38 -11.38
N ARG A 37 -25.75 19.41 -12.25
CA ARG A 37 -24.43 19.13 -12.86
C ARG A 37 -24.53 19.33 -14.35
N TRP A 38 -23.58 20.08 -14.88
CA TRP A 38 -23.46 20.35 -16.32
C TRP A 38 -23.10 19.09 -17.12
N LYS A 39 -22.45 18.13 -16.47
CA LYS A 39 -22.00 16.90 -17.09
C LYS A 39 -22.77 15.72 -16.51
N LYS A 40 -23.19 14.79 -17.40
CA LYS A 40 -23.77 13.52 -16.99
C LYS A 40 -22.74 12.75 -16.16
N LEU A 41 -23.16 12.25 -14.99
CA LEU A 41 -22.31 11.44 -14.14
C LEU A 41 -21.89 10.15 -14.86
N THR A 42 -20.64 9.77 -14.70
CA THR A 42 -20.12 8.44 -15.06
C THR A 42 -20.77 7.37 -14.18
N GLU A 43 -20.69 6.11 -14.58
CA GLU A 43 -21.16 5.00 -13.75
C GLU A 43 -20.43 4.97 -12.39
N TYR A 44 -19.13 5.13 -12.41
CA TYR A 44 -18.31 5.29 -11.21
C TYR A 44 -18.83 6.37 -10.25
N GLU A 45 -19.06 7.58 -10.77
CA GLU A 45 -19.57 8.68 -9.94
C GLU A 45 -20.98 8.40 -9.40
N LYS A 46 -21.85 7.80 -10.20
CA LYS A 46 -23.19 7.44 -9.75
C LYS A 46 -23.15 6.46 -8.59
N LEU A 47 -22.37 5.41 -8.71
CA LEU A 47 -22.27 4.37 -7.70
C LEU A 47 -21.70 4.92 -6.40
N LEU A 48 -20.59 5.66 -6.47
CA LEU A 48 -19.91 6.14 -5.28
C LEU A 48 -20.60 7.34 -4.61
N LEU A 49 -21.23 8.22 -5.41
CA LEU A 49 -21.92 9.38 -4.84
C LEU A 49 -23.33 9.08 -4.36
N TYR A 50 -23.99 8.07 -4.95
CA TYR A 50 -25.33 7.66 -4.54
C TYR A 50 -25.36 6.46 -3.58
N ALA A 51 -24.24 5.79 -3.36
CA ALA A 51 -24.13 4.72 -2.39
C ALA A 51 -23.97 5.20 -0.94
N GLN A 52 -24.17 6.48 -0.69
CA GLN A 52 -24.11 7.04 0.66
C GLN A 52 -25.24 6.49 1.53
N PRO A 53 -24.99 6.16 2.80
CA PRO A 53 -26.05 5.81 3.71
C PRO A 53 -27.06 6.97 3.82
N ASN A 54 -28.33 6.64 3.90
CA ASN A 54 -29.34 7.65 4.15
C ASN A 54 -29.06 8.33 5.50
N PRO A 55 -28.97 9.67 5.56
CA PRO A 55 -28.75 10.40 6.80
C PRO A 55 -29.70 10.03 7.92
N ASP A 56 -30.94 9.68 7.56
CA ASP A 56 -31.97 9.28 8.52
C ASP A 56 -31.69 7.93 9.19
N TRP A 57 -30.82 7.10 8.60
CA TRP A 57 -30.44 5.79 9.15
C TRP A 57 -29.24 5.86 10.10
N ILE A 58 -28.43 6.88 9.96
CA ILE A 58 -27.20 7.02 10.75
C ILE A 58 -27.49 7.13 12.25
N PRO A 59 -28.52 7.87 12.69
CA PRO A 59 -28.88 7.88 14.10
C PRO A 59 -29.32 6.52 14.65
N GLY A 60 -29.67 5.58 13.78
CA GLY A 60 -30.02 4.19 14.15
C GLY A 60 -28.82 3.29 14.45
N GLY A 61 -27.61 3.76 14.23
CA GLY A 61 -26.41 3.18 14.81
C GLY A 61 -25.85 1.93 14.13
N LEU A 62 -26.02 1.76 12.85
CA LEU A 62 -25.39 0.62 12.17
C LEU A 62 -23.85 0.69 12.21
N ASP A 63 -23.28 1.89 12.08
CA ASP A 63 -21.82 2.08 11.99
C ASP A 63 -21.27 3.00 13.08
N TRP A 64 -22.14 3.52 13.96
CA TRP A 64 -21.80 4.56 14.90
C TRP A 64 -22.17 4.11 16.29
N GLY A 65 -21.26 3.71 17.05
CA GLY A 65 -21.55 3.33 18.39
C GLY A 65 -20.31 3.08 19.22
N ASP A 66 -20.52 3.00 20.53
CA ASP A 66 -19.52 2.56 21.48
C ASP A 66 -19.25 1.05 21.27
N TRP A 67 -18.49 0.72 20.25
CA TRP A 67 -18.03 -0.64 20.08
C TRP A 67 -17.08 -0.98 21.21
N PRO A 68 -17.32 -2.08 21.93
CA PRO A 68 -16.46 -2.50 23.05
C PRO A 68 -15.10 -2.97 22.59
N GLN A 69 -14.96 -3.35 21.31
CA GLN A 69 -13.72 -3.83 20.74
C GLN A 69 -12.82 -2.65 20.34
N ARG A 70 -11.54 -2.82 20.64
CA ARG A 70 -10.48 -1.86 20.29
C ARG A 70 -9.33 -2.61 19.62
N PHE A 71 -8.64 -1.95 18.69
CA PHE A 71 -7.34 -2.38 18.27
C PHE A 71 -6.30 -2.19 19.37
N PRO A 72 -5.15 -2.87 19.31
CA PRO A 72 -3.98 -2.47 20.09
C PRO A 72 -3.76 -0.95 19.95
N GLY A 73 -3.35 -0.27 21.00
CA GLY A 73 -3.27 1.20 21.00
C GLY A 73 -4.60 1.91 21.26
N GLY A 74 -5.72 1.18 21.43
CA GLY A 74 -7.01 1.72 21.88
C GLY A 74 -7.89 2.31 20.78
N ARG A 75 -7.48 2.25 19.51
CA ARG A 75 -8.29 2.71 18.37
C ARG A 75 -9.59 1.92 18.25
N ASP A 76 -10.68 2.63 17.94
CA ASP A 76 -11.97 2.00 17.70
C ASP A 76 -11.93 1.03 16.53
N VAL A 77 -12.63 -0.10 16.63
CA VAL A 77 -12.78 -1.05 15.53
C VAL A 77 -13.59 -0.46 14.37
N TRP A 78 -14.50 0.45 14.67
CA TRP A 78 -15.34 1.13 13.69
C TRP A 78 -15.19 2.65 13.73
N GLY A 79 -14.98 3.23 12.56
CA GLY A 79 -15.26 4.60 12.22
C GLY A 79 -14.72 5.66 13.16
N ASN A 80 -13.41 5.73 13.38
CA ASN A 80 -12.89 6.84 14.16
C ASN A 80 -12.92 8.18 13.37
N TYR A 81 -12.95 8.13 12.04
CA TYR A 81 -13.01 9.30 11.12
C TYR A 81 -11.98 10.39 11.42
N PHE A 82 -10.89 10.02 12.08
CA PHE A 82 -9.91 10.98 12.53
C PHE A 82 -8.81 11.17 11.48
N THR A 83 -8.48 12.42 11.21
CA THR A 83 -7.24 12.84 10.57
C THR A 83 -6.88 14.27 11.01
N GLU A 84 -5.61 14.55 11.15
CA GLU A 84 -5.08 15.90 11.36
C GLU A 84 -5.23 16.77 10.13
N LEU A 85 -5.32 16.18 8.93
CA LEU A 85 -5.51 16.93 7.70
C LEU A 85 -6.92 17.51 7.60
N ARG A 86 -7.02 18.65 6.94
CA ARG A 86 -8.26 19.40 6.75
C ARG A 86 -8.57 19.52 5.27
N CYS A 87 -9.84 19.46 4.94
CA CYS A 87 -10.31 19.58 3.56
C CYS A 87 -11.67 20.26 3.53
N GLN A 88 -11.84 21.20 2.61
CA GLN A 88 -13.14 21.84 2.40
C GLN A 88 -14.20 20.87 1.86
N ASP A 89 -13.78 19.92 1.02
CA ASP A 89 -14.69 18.93 0.42
C ASP A 89 -13.99 17.58 0.21
N TRP A 90 -14.18 16.66 1.13
CA TRP A 90 -13.67 15.28 1.04
C TRP A 90 -14.28 14.47 -0.12
N TYR A 91 -15.38 14.93 -0.70
CA TYR A 91 -16.01 14.33 -1.88
C TYR A 91 -15.54 14.93 -3.20
N ALA A 92 -14.61 15.89 -3.17
CA ALA A 92 -13.96 16.42 -4.39
C ALA A 92 -13.04 15.39 -5.03
N PHE A 93 -12.42 14.51 -4.22
CA PHE A 93 -11.53 13.46 -4.70
C PHE A 93 -12.21 12.54 -5.72
N ARG A 94 -11.45 12.15 -6.74
CA ARG A 94 -11.82 11.11 -7.71
C ARG A 94 -10.61 10.23 -7.98
N ASP A 95 -10.79 8.92 -7.84
CA ASP A 95 -9.76 7.97 -8.27
C ASP A 95 -9.50 8.15 -9.78
N PRO A 96 -8.27 8.48 -10.22
CA PRO A 96 -7.94 8.61 -11.64
C PRO A 96 -8.24 7.35 -12.44
N ALA A 97 -8.05 6.17 -11.86
CA ALA A 97 -8.36 4.88 -12.48
C ALA A 97 -9.85 4.55 -12.45
N LYS A 98 -10.66 5.30 -11.69
CA LYS A 98 -12.10 5.10 -11.53
C LYS A 98 -12.48 3.66 -11.16
N ARG A 99 -11.65 3.05 -10.33
CA ARG A 99 -11.87 1.69 -9.87
C ARG A 99 -13.01 1.64 -8.85
N TRP A 100 -13.92 0.70 -9.08
CA TRP A 100 -14.94 0.25 -8.16
C TRP A 100 -15.09 -1.27 -8.32
N GLN A 101 -15.83 -1.92 -7.46
CA GLN A 101 -15.83 -3.38 -7.34
C GLN A 101 -15.89 -4.13 -8.69
N PHE A 102 -16.84 -3.78 -9.57
CA PHE A 102 -17.00 -4.48 -10.84
C PHE A 102 -15.79 -4.31 -11.77
N VAL A 103 -15.30 -3.07 -11.90
CA VAL A 103 -14.13 -2.75 -12.72
C VAL A 103 -12.91 -3.51 -12.19
N TYR A 104 -12.69 -3.45 -10.87
CA TYR A 104 -11.59 -4.14 -10.21
C TYR A 104 -11.61 -5.65 -10.43
N VAL A 105 -12.78 -6.30 -10.17
CA VAL A 105 -12.92 -7.75 -10.35
C VAL A 105 -12.75 -8.16 -11.80
N SER A 106 -13.24 -7.36 -12.75
CA SER A 106 -13.07 -7.63 -14.18
C SER A 106 -11.60 -7.55 -14.60
N GLU A 107 -10.88 -6.49 -14.17
CA GLU A 107 -9.45 -6.33 -14.43
C GLU A 107 -8.65 -7.50 -13.87
N LYS A 108 -8.87 -7.87 -12.61
CA LYS A 108 -8.20 -9.01 -11.98
C LYS A 108 -8.52 -10.34 -12.65
N GLY A 109 -9.77 -10.55 -13.06
CA GLY A 109 -10.16 -11.74 -13.81
C GLY A 109 -9.43 -11.87 -15.16
N ASP A 110 -9.16 -10.76 -15.84
CA ASP A 110 -8.38 -10.72 -17.08
C ASP A 110 -6.89 -11.01 -16.81
N GLU A 111 -6.30 -10.38 -15.81
CA GLU A 111 -4.91 -10.60 -15.39
C GLU A 111 -4.69 -12.10 -15.08
N TRP A 112 -5.54 -12.69 -14.26
CA TRP A 112 -5.47 -14.11 -13.90
C TRP A 112 -5.63 -15.07 -15.10
N ARG A 113 -6.48 -14.73 -16.07
CA ARG A 113 -6.61 -15.53 -17.30
C ARG A 113 -5.33 -15.51 -18.14
N VAL A 114 -4.69 -14.34 -18.23
CA VAL A 114 -3.42 -14.19 -18.96
C VAL A 114 -2.30 -14.92 -18.23
N LEU A 115 -2.19 -14.74 -16.92
CA LEU A 115 -1.18 -15.40 -16.10
C LEU A 115 -1.28 -16.93 -16.19
N ARG A 116 -2.48 -17.51 -16.10
CA ARG A 116 -2.66 -18.97 -16.25
C ARG A 116 -2.13 -19.52 -17.57
N ARG A 117 -2.33 -18.80 -18.68
CA ARG A 117 -1.79 -19.21 -19.98
C ARG A 117 -0.28 -19.16 -20.02
N ARG A 118 0.32 -18.13 -19.43
CA ARG A 118 1.78 -17.98 -19.31
C ARG A 118 2.38 -19.09 -18.45
N LEU A 119 1.75 -19.41 -17.32
CA LEU A 119 2.17 -20.50 -16.44
C LEU A 119 2.11 -21.87 -17.14
N ALA A 120 1.08 -22.14 -17.93
CA ALA A 120 1.00 -23.37 -18.72
C ALA A 120 2.18 -23.47 -19.70
N ALA A 121 2.43 -22.42 -20.48
CA ALA A 121 3.56 -22.38 -21.41
C ALA A 121 4.93 -22.51 -20.68
N TYR A 122 5.07 -21.89 -19.52
CA TYR A 122 6.27 -22.02 -18.69
C TYR A 122 6.53 -23.47 -18.27
N ALA A 123 5.48 -24.19 -17.86
CA ALA A 123 5.58 -25.59 -17.47
C ALA A 123 5.89 -26.50 -18.66
N ASP A 124 5.21 -26.29 -19.80
CA ASP A 124 5.40 -27.09 -21.02
C ASP A 124 6.82 -26.94 -21.59
N LEU A 125 7.44 -25.77 -21.45
CA LEU A 125 8.82 -25.49 -21.86
C LEU A 125 9.87 -25.88 -20.81
N GLU A 126 9.46 -26.39 -19.66
CA GLU A 126 10.32 -26.81 -18.54
C GLU A 126 11.31 -25.72 -18.08
N LEU A 127 10.93 -24.43 -18.19
CA LEU A 127 11.83 -23.30 -17.90
C LEU A 127 12.31 -23.26 -16.43
N TRP A 128 11.57 -23.89 -15.53
CA TRP A 128 11.91 -24.02 -14.11
C TRP A 128 13.23 -24.78 -13.88
N ARG A 129 13.67 -25.62 -14.82
CA ARG A 129 14.92 -26.36 -14.73
C ARG A 129 16.18 -25.46 -14.77
N GLY A 130 16.01 -24.25 -15.30
CA GLY A 130 17.10 -23.26 -15.37
C GLY A 130 17.34 -22.49 -14.07
N ILE A 131 16.44 -22.59 -13.07
CA ILE A 131 16.54 -21.84 -11.83
C ILE A 131 17.73 -22.34 -11.00
N ALA A 132 18.65 -21.43 -10.66
CA ALA A 132 19.80 -21.75 -9.81
C ALA A 132 19.33 -22.26 -8.43
N PRO A 133 19.93 -23.36 -7.90
CA PRO A 133 19.50 -23.96 -6.63
C PRO A 133 19.46 -22.98 -5.46
N TRP A 134 20.50 -22.17 -5.31
CA TRP A 134 20.54 -21.15 -4.26
C TRP A 134 19.39 -20.13 -4.37
N TRP A 135 19.11 -19.64 -5.60
CA TRP A 135 18.00 -18.70 -5.84
C TRP A 135 16.66 -19.31 -5.48
N ARG A 136 16.46 -20.55 -5.91
CA ARG A 136 15.26 -21.34 -5.62
C ARG A 136 15.03 -21.50 -4.12
N ASP A 137 16.05 -21.98 -3.40
CA ASP A 137 15.90 -22.44 -2.01
C ASP A 137 15.98 -21.27 -1.01
N GLU A 138 16.84 -20.30 -1.27
CA GLU A 138 17.05 -19.17 -0.36
C GLU A 138 16.19 -17.95 -0.76
N ILE A 139 16.14 -17.59 -2.03
CA ILE A 139 15.40 -16.39 -2.43
C ILE A 139 13.94 -16.68 -2.61
N LEU A 140 13.54 -17.55 -3.53
CA LEU A 140 12.13 -17.79 -3.81
C LEU A 140 11.39 -18.42 -2.65
N SER A 141 11.99 -19.42 -2.00
CA SER A 141 11.33 -20.11 -0.88
C SER A 141 11.24 -19.24 0.38
N ARG A 142 12.33 -18.56 0.76
CA ARG A 142 12.45 -17.84 2.03
C ARG A 142 12.30 -16.34 1.88
N VAL A 143 13.19 -15.67 1.14
CA VAL A 143 13.20 -14.21 1.07
C VAL A 143 11.96 -13.69 0.36
N TRP A 144 11.73 -14.09 -0.89
CA TRP A 144 10.54 -13.67 -1.62
C TRP A 144 9.26 -14.21 -0.98
N GLY A 145 9.29 -15.48 -0.52
CA GLY A 145 8.20 -16.05 0.25
C GLY A 145 7.83 -15.23 1.50
N ALA A 146 8.81 -14.70 2.22
CA ALA A 146 8.57 -13.86 3.40
C ALA A 146 7.93 -12.50 3.04
N PHE A 147 8.23 -11.96 1.87
CA PHE A 147 7.66 -10.69 1.41
C PHE A 147 6.13 -10.74 1.26
N LEU A 148 5.53 -11.92 1.07
CA LEU A 148 4.07 -12.04 1.11
C LEU A 148 3.47 -11.56 2.43
N HIS A 149 4.16 -11.74 3.56
CA HIS A 149 3.68 -11.30 4.87
C HIS A 149 3.76 -9.79 5.03
N HIS A 150 4.75 -9.13 4.39
CA HIS A 150 4.77 -7.68 4.24
C HIS A 150 3.53 -7.20 3.50
N GLU A 151 3.24 -7.74 2.31
CA GLU A 151 2.08 -7.33 1.52
C GLU A 151 0.75 -7.59 2.26
N TYR A 152 0.66 -8.71 2.99
CA TYR A 152 -0.48 -9.02 3.85
C TYR A 152 -0.61 -8.08 5.05
N GLY A 153 0.50 -7.68 5.66
CA GLY A 153 0.51 -6.67 6.73
C GLY A 153 0.00 -5.31 6.23
N VAL A 154 0.44 -4.89 5.04
CA VAL A 154 -0.05 -3.67 4.39
C VAL A 154 -1.54 -3.79 4.04
N PHE A 155 -2.02 -4.95 3.59
CA PHE A 155 -3.45 -5.22 3.38
C PHE A 155 -4.26 -4.97 4.67
N ASN A 156 -3.82 -5.51 5.80
CA ASN A 156 -4.48 -5.31 7.10
C ASN A 156 -4.53 -3.83 7.49
N THR A 157 -3.42 -3.13 7.29
CA THR A 157 -3.30 -1.69 7.54
C THR A 157 -4.32 -0.90 6.71
N LEU A 158 -4.38 -1.15 5.40
CA LEU A 158 -5.30 -0.47 4.50
C LEU A 158 -6.77 -0.81 4.75
N SER A 159 -7.06 -2.05 5.15
CA SER A 159 -8.42 -2.46 5.52
C SER A 159 -8.96 -1.65 6.70
N SER A 160 -8.09 -1.31 7.67
CA SER A 160 -8.43 -0.41 8.77
C SER A 160 -8.72 1.01 8.27
N VAL A 161 -7.90 1.52 7.35
CA VAL A 161 -8.07 2.85 6.74
C VAL A 161 -9.36 2.93 5.92
N ALA A 162 -9.68 1.90 5.16
CA ALA A 162 -10.92 1.85 4.37
C ALA A 162 -12.16 2.04 5.23
N ARG A 163 -12.14 1.53 6.47
CA ARG A 163 -13.19 1.75 7.44
C ARG A 163 -13.26 3.22 7.92
N ASP A 164 -12.11 3.85 8.12
CA ASP A 164 -11.99 5.17 8.77
C ASP A 164 -12.05 6.34 7.79
N ALA A 165 -12.01 6.10 6.48
CA ALA A 165 -12.01 7.13 5.46
C ALA A 165 -13.30 7.98 5.47
N LEU A 166 -13.12 9.29 5.25
CA LEU A 166 -14.19 10.29 5.38
C LEU A 166 -15.14 10.37 4.17
N SER A 167 -14.80 9.77 3.04
CA SER A 167 -15.69 9.70 1.88
C SER A 167 -15.68 8.31 1.25
N ASP A 168 -16.80 7.90 0.65
CA ASP A 168 -16.89 6.60 -0.01
C ASP A 168 -16.01 6.51 -1.25
N VAL A 169 -15.67 7.64 -1.85
CA VAL A 169 -14.76 7.69 -2.98
C VAL A 169 -13.34 7.31 -2.54
N ILE A 170 -12.85 7.88 -1.42
CA ILE A 170 -11.56 7.51 -0.82
C ILE A 170 -11.62 6.07 -0.31
N ARG A 171 -12.70 5.71 0.40
CA ARG A 171 -12.90 4.35 0.93
C ARG A 171 -12.79 3.29 -0.16
N THR A 172 -13.42 3.53 -1.32
CA THR A 172 -13.37 2.60 -2.46
C THR A 172 -11.95 2.50 -3.04
N ALA A 173 -11.24 3.61 -3.23
CA ALA A 173 -9.86 3.60 -3.71
C ALA A 173 -8.94 2.85 -2.74
N VAL A 174 -9.06 3.09 -1.45
CA VAL A 174 -8.29 2.36 -0.42
C VAL A 174 -8.64 0.88 -0.40
N SER A 175 -9.93 0.52 -0.52
CA SER A 175 -10.36 -0.89 -0.53
C SER A 175 -9.78 -1.64 -1.73
N THR A 176 -9.77 -1.05 -2.92
CA THR A 176 -9.16 -1.69 -4.10
C THR A 176 -7.65 -1.80 -3.97
N ALA A 177 -6.97 -0.81 -3.36
CA ALA A 177 -5.54 -0.90 -3.06
C ALA A 177 -5.23 -1.97 -2.00
N ALA A 178 -6.09 -2.12 -0.99
CA ALA A 178 -5.97 -3.20 -0.01
C ALA A 178 -6.08 -4.57 -0.69
N PHE A 179 -7.05 -4.75 -1.58
CA PHE A 179 -7.18 -5.99 -2.34
C PHE A 179 -6.01 -6.23 -3.29
N ASP A 180 -5.41 -5.19 -3.89
CA ASP A 180 -4.17 -5.35 -4.66
C ASP A 180 -3.03 -5.90 -3.79
N LYS A 181 -2.89 -5.45 -2.55
CA LYS A 181 -1.90 -5.96 -1.60
C LYS A 181 -2.16 -7.41 -1.18
N LEU A 182 -3.42 -7.77 -0.94
CA LEU A 182 -3.80 -9.16 -0.69
C LEU A 182 -3.53 -10.05 -1.90
N ASP A 183 -3.86 -9.59 -3.10
CA ASP A 183 -3.60 -10.29 -4.35
C ASP A 183 -2.09 -10.51 -4.57
N ASN A 184 -1.25 -9.50 -4.29
CA ASN A 184 0.20 -9.64 -4.31
C ASN A 184 0.70 -10.75 -3.37
N ALA A 185 0.19 -10.79 -2.13
CA ALA A 185 0.54 -11.86 -1.20
C ALA A 185 0.12 -13.24 -1.73
N GLN A 186 -1.08 -13.33 -2.32
CA GLN A 186 -1.58 -14.56 -2.94
C GLN A 186 -0.76 -14.95 -4.17
N MET A 187 -0.35 -14.00 -5.00
CA MET A 187 0.50 -14.24 -6.18
C MET A 187 1.84 -14.84 -5.77
N ILE A 188 2.50 -14.32 -4.74
CA ILE A 188 3.76 -14.86 -4.23
C ILE A 188 3.57 -16.31 -3.76
N GLN A 189 2.53 -16.58 -2.97
CA GLN A 189 2.26 -17.95 -2.52
C GLN A 189 1.89 -18.90 -3.68
N MET A 190 1.18 -18.39 -4.66
CA MET A 190 0.82 -19.18 -5.84
C MET A 190 2.05 -19.51 -6.69
N GLU A 191 2.98 -18.57 -6.85
CA GLU A 191 4.26 -18.82 -7.51
C GLU A 191 5.01 -19.95 -6.81
N LYS A 192 5.09 -19.91 -5.48
CA LYS A 192 5.72 -20.96 -4.68
C LYS A 192 5.01 -22.32 -4.86
N LEU A 193 3.68 -22.35 -4.78
CA LEU A 193 2.91 -23.58 -4.96
C LEU A 193 3.04 -24.14 -6.38
N PHE A 194 3.15 -23.26 -7.37
CA PHE A 194 3.37 -23.68 -8.75
C PHE A 194 4.75 -24.34 -8.93
N LEU A 195 5.80 -23.75 -8.35
CA LEU A 195 7.13 -24.36 -8.34
C LEU A 195 7.15 -25.70 -7.58
N ALA A 196 6.50 -25.79 -6.44
CA ALA A 196 6.39 -27.04 -5.68
C ALA A 196 5.69 -28.15 -6.49
N LYS A 197 4.69 -27.80 -7.31
CA LYS A 197 4.03 -28.75 -8.20
C LYS A 197 4.97 -29.25 -9.30
N LEU A 198 5.85 -28.39 -9.81
CA LEU A 198 6.82 -28.76 -10.87
C LEU A 198 8.05 -29.47 -10.29
N MET A 199 8.37 -29.23 -9.03
CA MET A 199 9.54 -29.75 -8.30
C MET A 199 9.14 -30.36 -6.95
N PRO A 200 8.35 -31.44 -6.92
CA PRO A 200 7.71 -31.93 -5.69
C PRO A 200 8.68 -32.34 -4.58
N GLU A 201 9.91 -32.74 -4.93
CA GLU A 201 10.93 -33.17 -3.97
C GLU A 201 12.02 -32.12 -3.74
N GLY A 202 11.93 -30.97 -4.41
CA GLY A 202 13.04 -30.02 -4.46
C GLY A 202 12.70 -28.57 -4.13
N PHE A 203 11.46 -28.21 -3.80
CA PHE A 203 11.08 -26.84 -3.47
C PHE A 203 10.17 -26.75 -2.26
N ASN A 204 10.53 -25.89 -1.31
CA ASN A 204 9.71 -25.66 -0.12
C ASN A 204 8.75 -24.48 -0.33
N ALA A 205 7.47 -24.77 -0.51
CA ALA A 205 6.40 -23.78 -0.63
C ALA A 205 5.64 -23.55 0.69
N ASP A 206 6.11 -24.09 1.80
CA ASP A 206 5.45 -23.94 3.10
C ASP A 206 5.37 -22.47 3.51
N ILE A 207 4.15 -22.02 3.81
CA ILE A 207 3.87 -20.64 4.21
C ILE A 207 4.41 -20.36 5.62
N GLU A 208 4.39 -21.34 6.52
CA GLU A 208 4.90 -21.16 7.88
C GLU A 208 6.43 -21.04 7.89
N HIS A 209 7.12 -21.71 6.96
CA HIS A 209 8.56 -21.51 6.78
C HIS A 209 8.89 -20.06 6.39
N ALA A 210 8.16 -19.50 5.44
CA ALA A 210 8.32 -18.12 5.02
C ALA A 210 7.92 -17.12 6.11
N LYS A 211 6.86 -17.42 6.87
CA LYS A 211 6.42 -16.63 8.01
C LYS A 211 7.47 -16.58 9.13
N ASN A 212 8.05 -17.70 9.47
CA ASN A 212 9.13 -17.73 10.44
C ASN A 212 10.32 -16.86 9.99
N PHE A 213 10.64 -16.89 8.70
CA PHE A 213 11.69 -16.03 8.17
C PHE A 213 11.31 -14.54 8.24
N TRP A 214 10.08 -14.19 7.93
CA TRP A 214 9.55 -12.83 8.10
C TRP A 214 9.70 -12.33 9.55
N LEU A 215 9.31 -13.17 10.52
CA LEU A 215 9.29 -12.81 11.94
C LEU A 215 10.67 -12.78 12.61
N THR A 216 11.66 -13.51 12.08
CA THR A 216 12.94 -13.72 12.79
C THR A 216 14.16 -13.19 12.05
N SER A 217 14.02 -12.87 10.76
CA SER A 217 15.17 -12.43 9.96
C SER A 217 15.49 -10.96 10.17
N PRO A 218 16.75 -10.60 10.46
CA PRO A 218 17.18 -9.20 10.51
C PRO A 218 16.92 -8.43 9.21
N LEU A 219 16.81 -9.15 8.08
CA LEU A 219 16.49 -8.58 6.78
C LEU A 219 15.14 -7.86 6.78
N TYR A 220 14.20 -8.37 7.55
CA TYR A 220 12.81 -7.89 7.57
C TYR A 220 12.42 -7.17 8.86
N ALA A 221 13.20 -7.29 9.93
CA ALA A 221 12.83 -6.76 11.24
C ALA A 221 12.39 -5.28 11.21
N PRO A 222 13.12 -4.33 10.57
CA PRO A 222 12.66 -2.95 10.54
C PRO A 222 11.38 -2.72 9.70
N ALA A 223 11.17 -3.54 8.66
CA ALA A 223 9.95 -3.47 7.86
C ALA A 223 8.75 -4.05 8.61
N LEU A 224 8.96 -5.11 9.37
CA LEU A 224 7.96 -5.69 10.27
C LEU A 224 7.54 -4.68 11.34
N ASP A 225 8.50 -4.10 12.06
CA ASP A 225 8.25 -3.10 13.09
C ASP A 225 7.47 -1.90 12.56
N LEU A 226 7.84 -1.42 11.36
CA LEU A 226 7.14 -0.30 10.72
C LEU A 226 5.68 -0.65 10.38
N VAL A 227 5.45 -1.80 9.75
CA VAL A 227 4.10 -2.22 9.36
C VAL A 227 3.22 -2.45 10.60
N GLU A 228 3.76 -3.07 11.65
CA GLU A 228 3.04 -3.30 12.90
C GLU A 228 2.70 -1.98 13.60
N GLU A 229 3.65 -1.03 13.68
CA GLU A 229 3.41 0.29 14.28
C GLU A 229 2.34 1.07 13.50
N VAL A 230 2.46 1.11 12.16
CA VAL A 230 1.46 1.82 11.34
C VAL A 230 0.07 1.20 11.49
N TRP A 231 -0.03 -0.12 11.55
CA TRP A 231 -1.30 -0.82 11.69
C TRP A 231 -1.93 -0.65 13.07
N SER A 232 -1.12 -0.78 14.14
CA SER A 232 -1.64 -0.89 15.50
C SER A 232 -1.70 0.43 16.25
N GLU A 233 -0.83 1.39 15.92
CA GLU A 233 -0.65 2.58 16.74
C GLU A 233 -1.04 3.89 16.05
N VAL A 234 -1.10 3.93 14.71
CA VAL A 234 -1.45 5.15 13.98
C VAL A 234 -2.97 5.27 13.82
N PRO A 235 -3.61 6.22 14.51
CA PRO A 235 -5.05 6.39 14.46
C PRO A 235 -5.52 7.24 13.26
N ASP A 236 -4.63 8.02 12.66
CA ASP A 236 -4.93 8.92 11.56
C ASP A 236 -4.88 8.16 10.24
N HIS A 237 -6.04 8.02 9.59
CA HIS A 237 -6.14 7.29 8.35
C HIS A 237 -5.36 7.92 7.19
N CYS A 238 -5.23 9.26 7.16
CA CYS A 238 -4.40 9.93 6.16
C CYS A 238 -2.90 9.76 6.45
N GLU A 239 -2.48 9.74 7.73
CA GLU A 239 -1.10 9.43 8.09
C GLU A 239 -0.71 8.03 7.65
N VAL A 240 -1.58 7.04 7.86
CA VAL A 240 -1.37 5.68 7.38
C VAL A 240 -1.16 5.63 5.87
N LEU A 241 -2.05 6.27 5.10
CA LEU A 241 -1.92 6.34 3.64
C LEU A 241 -0.63 7.04 3.22
N PHE A 242 -0.28 8.14 3.88
CA PHE A 242 0.93 8.90 3.59
C PHE A 242 2.18 8.07 3.88
N ALA A 243 2.25 7.45 5.05
CA ALA A 243 3.36 6.58 5.43
C ALA A 243 3.56 5.43 4.45
N MET A 244 2.48 4.73 4.08
CA MET A 244 2.56 3.54 3.25
C MET A 244 2.76 3.86 1.76
N PHE A 245 2.00 4.79 1.18
CA PHE A 245 2.01 5.01 -0.27
C PHE A 245 2.86 6.19 -0.74
N MET A 246 3.16 7.16 0.13
CA MET A 246 4.03 8.26 -0.25
C MET A 246 5.49 8.04 0.17
N ILE A 247 5.75 7.12 1.12
CA ILE A 247 7.10 6.89 1.66
C ILE A 247 7.51 5.42 1.54
N HIS A 248 6.81 4.50 2.24
CA HIS A 248 7.30 3.14 2.44
C HIS A 248 7.29 2.30 1.16
N ASP A 249 6.16 2.16 0.49
CA ASP A 249 6.07 1.33 -0.72
C ASP A 249 6.87 1.90 -1.90
N PRO A 250 6.92 3.23 -2.15
CA PRO A 250 7.78 3.81 -3.18
C PRO A 250 9.29 3.64 -2.95
N LEU A 251 9.70 3.48 -1.71
CA LEU A 251 11.12 3.25 -1.37
C LEU A 251 11.39 1.77 -1.12
N TYR A 252 10.80 1.20 -0.06
CA TYR A 252 11.06 -0.19 0.34
C TYR A 252 10.46 -1.21 -0.63
N GLY A 253 9.18 -1.07 -0.97
CA GLY A 253 8.51 -1.98 -1.91
C GLY A 253 9.18 -2.01 -3.28
N VAL A 254 9.57 -0.84 -3.81
CA VAL A 254 10.33 -0.72 -5.07
C VAL A 254 11.71 -1.37 -4.96
N CYS A 255 12.43 -1.19 -3.84
CA CYS A 255 13.72 -1.87 -3.63
C CYS A 255 13.58 -3.39 -3.66
N VAL A 256 12.54 -3.94 -3.04
CA VAL A 256 12.31 -5.40 -3.01
C VAL A 256 11.84 -5.92 -4.38
N ARG A 257 10.72 -5.39 -4.88
CA ARG A 257 10.08 -5.91 -6.11
C ARG A 257 10.87 -5.59 -7.37
N ASN A 258 11.22 -4.31 -7.56
CA ASN A 258 11.77 -3.85 -8.83
C ASN A 258 13.30 -3.88 -8.85
N GLU A 259 13.97 -3.36 -7.83
CA GLU A 259 15.43 -3.29 -7.85
C GLU A 259 16.09 -4.64 -7.54
N PHE A 260 15.52 -5.44 -6.65
CA PHE A 260 16.06 -6.77 -6.36
C PHE A 260 15.40 -7.86 -7.21
N MET A 261 14.12 -8.17 -7.03
CA MET A 261 13.51 -9.33 -7.70
C MET A 261 13.52 -9.18 -9.23
N GLU A 262 12.94 -8.12 -9.77
CA GLU A 262 12.81 -7.94 -11.22
C GLU A 262 14.16 -7.90 -11.96
N LYS A 263 15.14 -7.19 -11.39
CA LYS A 263 16.47 -7.03 -12.06
C LYS A 263 17.42 -8.17 -11.82
N THR A 264 17.15 -9.06 -10.87
CA THR A 264 18.11 -10.12 -10.50
C THR A 264 17.62 -11.52 -10.85
N CYS A 265 16.30 -11.80 -10.83
CA CYS A 265 15.77 -13.14 -11.03
C CYS A 265 16.26 -13.80 -12.33
N GLY A 266 16.29 -13.07 -13.43
CA GLY A 266 16.77 -13.58 -14.72
C GLY A 266 18.23 -14.02 -14.73
N ILE A 267 19.08 -13.44 -13.88
CA ILE A 267 20.50 -13.82 -13.76
C ILE A 267 20.63 -15.24 -13.21
N PHE A 268 19.71 -15.60 -12.33
CA PHE A 268 19.65 -16.93 -11.71
C PHE A 268 18.76 -17.91 -12.48
N GLY A 269 18.39 -17.58 -13.72
CA GLY A 269 17.55 -18.42 -14.58
C GLY A 269 16.07 -18.43 -14.18
N ASP A 270 15.67 -17.56 -13.27
CA ASP A 270 14.27 -17.42 -12.86
C ASP A 270 13.54 -16.45 -13.80
N THR A 271 12.79 -17.00 -14.72
CA THR A 271 11.89 -16.26 -15.61
C THR A 271 10.43 -16.32 -15.12
N LEU A 272 10.15 -17.11 -14.06
CA LEU A 272 8.81 -17.24 -13.51
C LEU A 272 8.37 -15.97 -12.79
N THR A 273 9.21 -15.43 -11.92
CA THR A 273 8.94 -14.20 -11.17
C THR A 273 8.56 -13.05 -12.11
N HIS A 274 9.17 -12.94 -13.29
CA HIS A 274 8.78 -11.95 -14.29
C HIS A 274 7.34 -12.08 -14.82
N LEU A 275 6.68 -13.21 -14.64
CA LEU A 275 5.28 -13.38 -15.07
C LEU A 275 4.30 -12.75 -14.06
N PHE A 276 4.70 -12.64 -12.79
CA PHE A 276 3.87 -12.13 -11.70
C PHE A 276 4.09 -10.63 -11.43
N LEU A 277 5.32 -10.17 -11.51
CA LEU A 277 5.69 -8.78 -11.17
C LEU A 277 4.92 -7.68 -11.91
N PRO A 278 4.58 -7.80 -13.22
CA PRO A 278 3.85 -6.76 -13.93
C PRO A 278 2.47 -6.44 -13.34
N ASP A 279 1.77 -7.46 -12.82
CA ASP A 279 0.44 -7.29 -12.23
C ASP A 279 0.55 -6.62 -10.85
N MET A 280 1.56 -7.00 -10.04
CA MET A 280 1.89 -6.33 -8.78
C MET A 280 2.26 -4.85 -9.00
N ASP A 281 3.07 -4.57 -10.02
CA ASP A 281 3.50 -3.22 -10.36
C ASP A 281 2.35 -2.34 -10.88
N ARG A 282 1.37 -2.95 -11.56
CA ARG A 282 0.15 -2.24 -11.97
C ARG A 282 -0.65 -1.74 -10.77
N GLY A 283 -0.89 -2.62 -9.77
CA GLY A 283 -1.57 -2.22 -8.52
C GLY A 283 -0.84 -1.08 -7.82
N PHE A 284 0.50 -1.19 -7.74
CA PHE A 284 1.34 -0.14 -7.17
C PHE A 284 1.20 1.20 -7.92
N ARG A 285 1.23 1.20 -9.26
CA ARG A 285 1.07 2.44 -10.05
C ARG A 285 -0.30 3.09 -9.84
N VAL A 286 -1.36 2.30 -9.83
CA VAL A 286 -2.71 2.83 -9.58
C VAL A 286 -2.80 3.44 -8.18
N ALA A 287 -2.29 2.75 -7.16
CA ALA A 287 -2.27 3.27 -5.79
C ALA A 287 -1.46 4.56 -5.69
N ARG A 288 -0.29 4.62 -6.33
CA ARG A 288 0.53 5.84 -6.43
C ARG A 288 -0.26 7.00 -6.99
N ASP A 289 -0.92 6.80 -8.13
CA ASP A 289 -1.57 7.89 -8.87
C ASP A 289 -2.73 8.49 -8.08
N TRP A 290 -3.58 7.67 -7.44
CA TRP A 290 -4.68 8.22 -6.65
C TRP A 290 -4.22 8.79 -5.30
N ASN A 291 -3.17 8.23 -4.66
CA ASN A 291 -2.59 8.82 -3.46
C ASN A 291 -1.95 10.18 -3.77
N PHE A 292 -1.24 10.28 -4.88
CA PHE A 292 -0.69 11.55 -5.32
C PHE A 292 -1.81 12.58 -5.56
N ASP A 293 -2.89 12.20 -6.24
CA ASP A 293 -4.03 13.10 -6.45
C ASP A 293 -4.65 13.56 -5.13
N LEU A 294 -4.85 12.65 -4.19
CA LEU A 294 -5.38 12.97 -2.86
C LEU A 294 -4.47 13.95 -2.10
N PHE A 295 -3.19 13.60 -1.94
CA PHE A 295 -2.29 14.40 -1.12
C PHE A 295 -1.83 15.70 -1.80
N HIS A 296 -1.62 15.71 -3.11
CA HIS A 296 -1.18 16.89 -3.84
C HIS A 296 -2.37 17.77 -4.26
N ASN A 297 -3.30 17.23 -5.04
CA ASN A 297 -4.33 18.07 -5.66
C ASN A 297 -5.45 18.45 -4.67
N ILE A 298 -5.89 17.52 -3.83
CA ILE A 298 -7.03 17.74 -2.92
C ILE A 298 -6.57 18.37 -1.60
N LEU A 299 -5.59 17.76 -0.93
CA LEU A 299 -5.20 18.18 0.42
C LEU A 299 -4.09 19.23 0.41
N GLY A 300 -3.08 19.06 -0.41
CA GLY A 300 -1.94 19.96 -0.49
C GLY A 300 -2.28 21.31 -1.15
N ASN A 301 -3.16 21.31 -2.14
CA ASN A 301 -3.61 22.50 -2.85
C ASN A 301 -4.98 23.01 -2.40
N ASP A 302 -5.50 22.51 -1.24
CA ASP A 302 -6.72 23.06 -0.66
C ASP A 302 -6.55 24.57 -0.44
N PRO A 303 -7.49 25.42 -0.93
CA PRO A 303 -7.33 26.88 -0.89
C PRO A 303 -7.24 27.44 0.54
N GLU A 304 -7.88 26.78 1.52
CA GLU A 304 -7.90 27.24 2.91
C GLU A 304 -6.85 26.48 3.76
N PHE A 305 -6.75 25.17 3.57
CA PHE A 305 -5.99 24.30 4.47
C PHE A 305 -4.67 23.80 3.89
N GLY A 306 -4.37 24.01 2.62
CA GLY A 306 -3.21 23.43 1.95
C GLY A 306 -1.87 23.74 2.64
N ALA A 307 -1.68 24.99 3.11
CA ALA A 307 -0.47 25.36 3.84
C ALA A 307 -0.36 24.67 5.22
N TYR A 308 -1.48 24.47 5.89
CA TYR A 308 -1.57 23.72 7.14
C TYR A 308 -1.28 22.22 6.88
N ASN A 309 -1.93 21.64 5.88
CA ASN A 309 -1.79 20.24 5.54
C ASN A 309 -0.35 19.88 5.19
N ARG A 310 0.36 20.72 4.42
CA ARG A 310 1.78 20.50 4.12
C ARG A 310 2.66 20.48 5.36
N LYS A 311 2.34 21.27 6.41
CA LYS A 311 3.08 21.20 7.68
C LYS A 311 2.88 19.87 8.39
N ILE A 312 1.64 19.35 8.40
CA ILE A 312 1.35 18.05 9.00
C ILE A 312 2.02 16.92 8.20
N MET A 313 1.93 16.96 6.87
CA MET A 313 2.62 15.99 6.01
C MET A 313 4.15 16.03 6.19
N GLN A 314 4.73 17.19 6.48
CA GLN A 314 6.16 17.29 6.82
C GLN A 314 6.48 16.56 8.12
N VAL A 315 5.66 16.72 9.16
CA VAL A 315 5.82 15.99 10.44
C VAL A 315 5.75 14.47 10.22
N TRP A 316 4.82 14.02 9.39
CA TRP A 316 4.70 12.59 9.05
C TRP A 316 5.90 12.09 8.24
N LEU A 317 6.38 12.90 7.31
CA LEU A 317 7.58 12.58 6.55
C LEU A 317 8.80 12.42 7.46
N ASP A 318 9.00 13.36 8.38
CA ASP A 318 10.11 13.34 9.34
C ASP A 318 10.04 12.15 10.31
N ARG A 319 8.82 11.67 10.60
CA ARG A 319 8.58 10.45 11.42
C ARG A 319 8.87 9.16 10.67
N TRP A 320 8.35 9.01 9.45
CA TRP A 320 8.31 7.71 8.76
C TRP A 320 9.48 7.46 7.83
N LEU A 321 10.11 8.50 7.30
CA LEU A 321 11.25 8.34 6.39
C LEU A 321 12.47 7.68 7.04
N PRO A 322 12.87 8.00 8.28
CA PRO A 322 13.97 7.30 8.95
C PRO A 322 13.71 5.81 9.12
N LYS A 323 12.49 5.42 9.54
CA LYS A 323 12.10 4.02 9.72
C LYS A 323 12.06 3.25 8.40
N THR A 324 11.54 3.87 7.35
CA THR A 324 11.59 3.30 6.00
C THR A 324 13.03 3.15 5.51
N SER A 325 13.87 4.15 5.77
CA SER A 325 15.29 4.09 5.39
C SER A 325 16.03 2.95 6.09
N GLU A 326 15.69 2.68 7.33
CA GLU A 326 16.23 1.53 8.08
C GLU A 326 15.78 0.20 7.48
N ALA A 327 14.50 0.08 7.09
CA ALA A 327 14.00 -1.11 6.40
C ALA A 327 14.70 -1.33 5.07
N VAL A 328 14.90 -0.27 4.26
CA VAL A 328 15.66 -0.34 3.01
C VAL A 328 17.09 -0.78 3.29
N ARG A 329 17.77 -0.17 4.25
CA ARG A 329 19.17 -0.53 4.61
C ARG A 329 19.28 -1.98 5.06
N ALA A 330 18.36 -2.46 5.89
CA ALA A 330 18.36 -3.87 6.31
C ALA A 330 18.22 -4.81 5.11
N PHE A 331 17.31 -4.50 4.18
CA PHE A 331 17.12 -5.30 2.98
C PHE A 331 18.34 -5.26 2.04
N GLN A 332 19.08 -4.15 1.97
CA GLN A 332 20.29 -4.08 1.14
C GLN A 332 21.34 -5.13 1.52
N SER A 333 21.34 -5.65 2.74
CA SER A 333 22.24 -6.73 3.16
C SER A 333 22.10 -8.02 2.33
N ILE A 334 21.02 -8.17 1.53
CA ILE A 334 20.87 -9.29 0.59
C ILE A 334 21.94 -9.28 -0.50
N TYR A 335 22.46 -8.11 -0.84
CA TYR A 335 23.49 -7.94 -1.85
C TYR A 335 24.90 -8.28 -1.34
N ASP A 336 25.09 -8.34 -0.01
CA ASP A 336 26.36 -8.71 0.61
C ASP A 336 26.55 -10.23 0.65
N ARG A 337 25.55 -11.01 0.26
CA ARG A 337 25.64 -12.47 0.20
C ARG A 337 26.58 -12.89 -0.91
N ARG A 338 27.44 -13.87 -0.61
CA ARG A 338 28.47 -14.36 -1.52
C ARG A 338 27.91 -14.75 -2.89
N GLU A 339 26.77 -15.45 -2.92
CA GLU A 339 26.14 -15.92 -4.14
C GLU A 339 25.61 -14.76 -4.98
N THR A 340 25.04 -13.74 -4.31
CA THR A 340 24.60 -12.53 -5.00
C THR A 340 25.78 -11.77 -5.58
N GLN A 341 26.84 -11.58 -4.83
CA GLN A 341 28.05 -10.91 -5.30
C GLN A 341 28.69 -11.64 -6.46
N ALA A 342 28.86 -12.97 -6.36
CA ALA A 342 29.44 -13.78 -7.43
C ALA A 342 28.61 -13.70 -8.73
N ALA A 343 27.28 -13.64 -8.63
CA ALA A 343 26.42 -13.47 -9.80
C ALA A 343 26.54 -12.06 -10.40
N LEU A 344 26.64 -11.04 -9.55
CA LEU A 344 26.78 -9.64 -9.97
C LEU A 344 28.14 -9.36 -10.64
N GLU A 345 29.22 -10.07 -10.25
CA GLU A 345 30.54 -9.95 -10.88
C GLU A 345 30.52 -10.36 -12.36
N HIS A 346 29.66 -11.30 -12.74
CA HIS A 346 29.60 -11.85 -14.10
C HIS A 346 28.45 -11.25 -14.95
N ALA A 347 27.63 -10.41 -14.38
CA ALA A 347 26.52 -9.77 -15.07
C ALA A 347 26.81 -8.27 -15.29
N PRO A 348 26.37 -7.66 -16.40
CA PRO A 348 26.49 -6.22 -16.63
C PRO A 348 25.50 -5.44 -15.79
N LEU A 349 25.46 -5.72 -14.50
CA LEU A 349 24.56 -5.08 -13.56
C LEU A 349 25.19 -3.81 -13.01
N GLU A 350 24.36 -2.77 -12.90
CA GLU A 350 24.74 -1.57 -12.18
C GLU A 350 25.04 -1.90 -10.72
N GLN A 351 26.00 -1.19 -10.19
CA GLN A 351 26.30 -1.24 -8.76
C GLN A 351 25.04 -0.89 -7.93
N ILE A 352 24.94 -1.40 -6.72
CA ILE A 352 23.79 -1.21 -5.82
C ILE A 352 23.56 0.26 -5.51
N THR A 353 24.61 0.97 -5.17
CA THR A 353 24.57 2.40 -4.83
C THR A 353 23.94 3.26 -5.92
N PRO A 354 24.30 3.15 -7.22
CA PRO A 354 23.61 3.86 -8.29
C PRO A 354 22.13 3.50 -8.42
N ARG A 355 21.74 2.24 -8.15
CA ARG A 355 20.33 1.83 -8.18
C ARG A 355 19.54 2.52 -7.08
N LEU A 356 20.05 2.48 -5.86
CA LEU A 356 19.40 3.10 -4.69
C LEU A 356 19.33 4.62 -4.85
N HIS A 357 20.37 5.26 -5.36
CA HIS A 357 20.36 6.69 -5.71
C HIS A 357 19.23 7.04 -6.68
N ARG A 358 18.99 6.21 -7.70
CA ARG A 358 17.89 6.41 -8.65
C ARG A 358 16.52 6.25 -8.01
N VAL A 359 16.35 5.26 -7.14
CA VAL A 359 15.09 5.07 -6.39
C VAL A 359 14.78 6.30 -5.56
N ILE A 360 15.77 6.78 -4.79
CA ILE A 360 15.63 7.96 -3.94
C ILE A 360 15.33 9.21 -4.78
N ALA A 361 16.07 9.42 -5.88
CA ALA A 361 15.86 10.56 -6.76
C ALA A 361 14.46 10.56 -7.39
N LYS A 362 14.02 9.42 -7.95
CA LYS A 362 12.68 9.27 -8.52
C LYS A 362 11.57 9.45 -7.48
N TRP A 363 11.76 8.90 -6.29
CA TRP A 363 10.83 9.09 -5.19
C TRP A 363 10.71 10.56 -4.82
N HIS A 364 11.83 11.25 -4.61
CA HIS A 364 11.82 12.67 -4.26
C HIS A 364 11.14 13.51 -5.34
N GLU A 365 11.51 13.31 -6.61
CA GLU A 365 10.95 14.05 -7.75
C GLU A 365 9.45 13.80 -7.91
N ALA A 366 9.01 12.54 -7.79
CA ALA A 366 7.63 12.16 -8.09
C ALA A 366 6.65 12.38 -6.92
N TYR A 367 7.11 12.32 -5.67
CA TYR A 367 6.21 12.32 -4.51
C TYR A 367 6.41 13.52 -3.57
N ILE A 368 7.65 13.92 -3.33
CA ILE A 368 7.97 14.88 -2.27
C ILE A 368 8.08 16.30 -2.78
N GLN A 369 8.82 16.49 -3.86
CA GLN A 369 9.03 17.80 -4.46
C GLN A 369 7.71 18.48 -4.87
N PRO A 370 6.72 17.78 -5.51
CA PRO A 370 5.46 18.40 -5.87
C PRO A 370 4.63 18.88 -4.68
N LEU A 371 4.77 18.21 -3.52
CA LEU A 371 4.13 18.63 -2.27
C LEU A 371 4.82 19.83 -1.60
N GLY A 372 6.01 20.21 -2.07
CA GLY A 372 6.82 21.27 -1.48
C GLY A 372 7.39 20.88 -0.11
N LEU A 373 7.51 19.58 0.18
CA LEU A 373 8.10 19.08 1.41
C LEU A 373 9.63 19.08 1.33
N LYS A 374 10.27 19.24 2.50
CA LYS A 374 11.72 19.36 2.61
C LYS A 374 12.35 18.04 2.98
N VAL A 375 13.33 17.60 2.23
CA VAL A 375 14.13 16.40 2.50
C VAL A 375 15.59 16.69 2.19
N ASP A 376 16.46 16.31 3.09
CA ASP A 376 17.90 16.22 2.84
C ASP A 376 18.20 14.89 2.14
N ILE A 377 18.34 14.93 0.82
CA ILE A 377 18.55 13.75 -0.02
C ILE A 377 19.87 13.04 0.33
N ASP A 378 20.91 13.77 0.69
CA ASP A 378 22.20 13.16 1.03
C ASP A 378 22.14 12.48 2.40
N ALA A 379 21.38 13.04 3.35
CA ALA A 379 21.09 12.37 4.61
C ALA A 379 20.27 11.07 4.38
N VAL A 380 19.28 11.10 3.48
CA VAL A 380 18.48 9.90 3.12
C VAL A 380 19.35 8.81 2.50
N LYS A 381 20.22 9.16 1.53
CA LYS A 381 21.16 8.21 0.93
C LYS A 381 22.03 7.56 2.02
N LYS A 382 22.60 8.36 2.90
CA LYS A 382 23.42 7.86 4.01
C LYS A 382 22.64 6.93 4.96
N LEU A 383 21.39 7.26 5.28
CA LEU A 383 20.53 6.43 6.13
C LEU A 383 20.22 5.08 5.49
N MET A 384 20.04 5.04 4.18
CA MET A 384 19.76 3.82 3.42
C MET A 384 21.00 3.01 3.07
N GLY A 385 22.20 3.53 3.35
CA GLY A 385 23.47 2.86 3.02
C GLY A 385 23.90 3.03 1.56
N ALA A 386 23.48 4.13 0.92
CA ALA A 386 23.80 4.45 -0.47
C ALA A 386 24.98 5.42 -0.56
#